data_f3f04a116984fa707e74fd07693e7287
#
_entry.id   f3f04a116984fa707e74fd07693e7287
#
_cell.length_a   1.000
_cell.length_b   1.000
_cell.length_c   1.000
_cell.angle_alpha   90.00
_cell.angle_beta   90.00
_cell.angle_gamma   90.00
#
_symmetry.space_group_name_H-M   'P 1'
#
loop_
_entity.id
_entity.type
_entity.pdbx_description
1 polymer ?
#
loop_
_entity_poly.entity_id
_entity_poly.type
_entity_poly.pdbx_seq_one_letter_code
_entity_poly.pdbx_strand_id
1 'polypeptide(L)'
;FLSYNFHDMSDLYHSWLILQQLSKFKNSSPIICEVGGGYGGLASKIKSNIKGAKIIMLDLPEVNAFQTFYLSKVFNGAIVKGYKDLSEEGLDVLEDKYDFLILPGWAIDKLPKASVDAFINVRSMMEMSKENLEFYFKAIQSSLKIEGTFSCFNRYIKPVGNFENRLDLYPFDDDWQILMSQASVFQPHIHQFILQRKANNSGSNFRQKLRDVGKKFIRSLK
;
A
#
# COMPACT_ATOMS: atom_id res chain seq x y z
N PHE A 1 30.34 -12.04 -0.61
CA PHE A 1 29.31 -12.11 -1.64
C PHE A 1 27.94 -11.86 -0.96
N LEU A 2 27.32 -10.70 -1.18
CA LEU A 2 25.92 -10.44 -0.80
C LEU A 2 25.06 -11.25 -1.77
N SER A 3 24.47 -12.34 -1.33
CA SER A 3 23.47 -13.08 -2.09
C SER A 3 22.15 -12.33 -1.99
N TYR A 4 21.80 -11.54 -3.01
CA TYR A 4 20.46 -10.99 -3.13
C TYR A 4 19.51 -12.09 -3.56
N ASN A 5 18.47 -12.31 -2.77
CA ASN A 5 17.40 -13.21 -3.19
C ASN A 5 16.38 -12.46 -4.08
N PHE A 6 15.50 -13.21 -4.73
CA PHE A 6 14.48 -12.65 -5.63
C PHE A 6 13.54 -11.62 -4.93
N HIS A 7 13.25 -11.83 -3.65
CA HIS A 7 12.41 -10.92 -2.86
C HIS A 7 13.08 -9.57 -2.65
N ASP A 8 14.37 -9.57 -2.32
CA ASP A 8 15.14 -8.32 -2.13
C ASP A 8 15.21 -7.49 -3.42
N MET A 9 15.40 -8.17 -4.56
CA MET A 9 15.39 -7.52 -5.89
C MET A 9 14.01 -6.93 -6.22
N SER A 10 12.95 -7.68 -5.94
CA SER A 10 11.57 -7.23 -6.13
C SER A 10 11.25 -6.01 -5.26
N ASP A 11 11.64 -6.04 -3.99
CA ASP A 11 11.41 -4.93 -3.05
C ASP A 11 12.23 -3.69 -3.44
N LEU A 12 13.46 -3.85 -3.93
CA LEU A 12 14.26 -2.74 -4.46
C LEU A 12 13.56 -2.10 -5.66
N TYR A 13 13.07 -2.90 -6.59
CA TYR A 13 12.38 -2.40 -7.77
C TYR A 13 11.06 -1.70 -7.40
N HIS A 14 10.25 -2.30 -6.52
CA HIS A 14 9.01 -1.69 -6.06
C HIS A 14 9.29 -0.40 -5.29
N SER A 15 10.30 -0.39 -4.41
CA SER A 15 10.67 0.83 -3.69
C SER A 15 11.11 1.93 -4.63
N TRP A 16 11.89 1.61 -5.67
CA TRP A 16 12.30 2.59 -6.68
C TRP A 16 11.11 3.19 -7.40
N LEU A 17 10.16 2.37 -7.89
CA LEU A 17 8.94 2.86 -8.56
C LEU A 17 8.13 3.79 -7.65
N ILE A 18 7.94 3.40 -6.39
CA ILE A 18 7.15 4.14 -5.41
C ILE A 18 7.85 5.45 -5.05
N LEU A 19 9.15 5.42 -4.82
CA LEU A 19 9.95 6.60 -4.46
C LEU A 19 9.96 7.67 -5.55
N GLN A 20 9.83 7.31 -6.83
CA GLN A 20 9.64 8.29 -7.91
C GLN A 20 8.41 9.19 -7.64
N GLN A 21 7.32 8.59 -7.14
CA GLN A 21 6.07 9.32 -6.85
C GLN A 21 6.13 10.06 -5.51
N LEU A 22 6.96 9.59 -4.59
CA LEU A 22 7.15 10.18 -3.28
C LEU A 22 8.27 11.23 -3.23
N SER A 23 8.94 11.49 -4.35
CA SER A 23 10.07 12.45 -4.43
C SER A 23 9.73 13.84 -3.92
N LYS A 24 8.47 14.29 -4.11
CA LYS A 24 7.94 15.55 -3.59
C LYS A 24 7.98 15.65 -2.06
N PHE A 25 8.04 14.52 -1.35
CA PHE A 25 8.05 14.44 0.11
C PHE A 25 9.44 14.30 0.72
N LYS A 26 10.51 14.31 -0.08
CA LYS A 26 11.88 14.04 0.39
C LYS A 26 12.32 14.90 1.58
N ASN A 27 11.85 16.14 1.66
CA ASN A 27 12.18 17.11 2.71
C ASN A 27 11.00 17.40 3.65
N SER A 28 10.03 16.50 3.72
CA SER A 28 8.85 16.63 4.58
C SER A 28 8.66 15.37 5.43
N SER A 29 7.61 15.34 6.24
CA SER A 29 7.25 14.20 7.10
C SER A 29 5.93 13.60 6.63
N PRO A 30 5.88 12.92 5.45
CA PRO A 30 4.65 12.34 4.95
C PRO A 30 4.20 11.16 5.81
N ILE A 31 2.89 10.96 5.89
CA ILE A 31 2.29 9.74 6.44
C ILE A 31 2.09 8.75 5.30
N ILE A 32 2.79 7.63 5.35
CA ILE A 32 2.75 6.56 4.35
C ILE A 32 2.17 5.31 5.02
N CYS A 33 1.14 4.72 4.42
CA CYS A 33 0.48 3.53 4.95
C CYS A 33 0.71 2.33 4.02
N GLU A 34 1.32 1.26 4.53
CA GLU A 34 1.50 0.00 3.82
C GLU A 34 0.51 -1.05 4.33
N VAL A 35 -0.27 -1.63 3.41
CA VAL A 35 -1.23 -2.70 3.69
C VAL A 35 -0.63 -4.04 3.26
N GLY A 36 -0.43 -4.96 4.22
CA GLY A 36 0.13 -6.27 3.97
C GLY A 36 1.61 -6.23 3.61
N GLY A 37 2.41 -5.51 4.41
CA GLY A 37 3.84 -5.27 4.16
C GLY A 37 4.77 -6.43 4.52
N GLY A 38 4.23 -7.59 4.94
CA GLY A 38 5.03 -8.74 5.36
C GLY A 38 5.97 -8.36 6.50
N TYR A 39 7.24 -8.72 6.42
CA TYR A 39 8.20 -8.41 7.50
C TYR A 39 8.64 -6.93 7.55
N GLY A 40 8.24 -6.08 6.59
CA GLY A 40 8.57 -4.65 6.55
C GLY A 40 9.76 -4.28 5.65
N GLY A 41 10.15 -5.16 4.72
CA GLY A 41 11.29 -4.94 3.83
C GLY A 41 11.13 -3.72 2.93
N LEU A 42 9.94 -3.54 2.34
CA LEU A 42 9.63 -2.39 1.49
C LEU A 42 9.55 -1.09 2.31
N ALA A 43 8.84 -1.13 3.46
CA ALA A 43 8.77 -0.01 4.40
C ALA A 43 10.16 0.46 4.84
N SER A 44 11.09 -0.47 5.12
CA SER A 44 12.45 -0.12 5.51
C SER A 44 13.21 0.64 4.42
N LYS A 45 13.04 0.24 3.15
CA LYS A 45 13.67 0.93 2.01
C LYS A 45 13.09 2.34 1.83
N ILE A 46 11.76 2.49 1.98
CA ILE A 46 11.10 3.79 1.90
C ILE A 46 11.57 4.72 3.02
N LYS A 47 11.58 4.23 4.27
CA LYS A 47 12.05 4.99 5.44
C LYS A 47 13.50 5.43 5.30
N SER A 48 14.38 4.59 4.77
CA SER A 48 15.79 4.92 4.53
C SER A 48 15.97 6.07 3.53
N ASN A 49 15.06 6.21 2.56
CA ASN A 49 15.10 7.25 1.52
C ASN A 49 14.35 8.53 1.93
N ILE A 50 13.29 8.42 2.74
CA ILE A 50 12.51 9.55 3.25
C ILE A 50 12.56 9.50 4.78
N LYS A 51 13.66 9.98 5.36
CA LYS A 51 13.94 9.87 6.80
C LYS A 51 12.84 10.45 7.69
N GLY A 52 12.18 11.52 7.24
CA GLY A 52 11.07 12.15 7.94
C GLY A 52 9.74 11.40 7.83
N ALA A 53 9.62 10.37 6.98
CA ALA A 53 8.36 9.67 6.80
C ALA A 53 7.88 9.00 8.10
N LYS A 54 6.60 9.17 8.40
CA LYS A 54 5.85 8.38 9.39
C LYS A 54 5.22 7.20 8.65
N ILE A 55 5.56 5.96 9.01
CA ILE A 55 5.09 4.78 8.30
C ILE A 55 4.09 4.02 9.16
N ILE A 56 2.87 3.85 8.63
CA ILE A 56 1.84 3.00 9.22
C ILE A 56 1.89 1.64 8.52
N MET A 57 2.01 0.56 9.28
CA MET A 57 1.99 -0.82 8.80
C MET A 57 0.68 -1.48 9.23
N LEU A 58 -0.08 -2.00 8.26
CA LEU A 58 -1.33 -2.70 8.51
C LEU A 58 -1.20 -4.15 8.03
N ASP A 59 -1.23 -5.10 8.95
CA ASP A 59 -1.10 -6.52 8.63
C ASP A 59 -1.84 -7.41 9.64
N LEU A 60 -1.70 -8.72 9.52
CA LEU A 60 -2.16 -9.67 10.54
C LEU A 60 -1.36 -9.47 11.84
N PRO A 61 -1.98 -9.66 13.02
CA PRO A 61 -1.31 -9.45 14.31
C PRO A 61 0.00 -10.24 14.46
N GLU A 62 0.04 -11.45 13.91
CA GLU A 62 1.23 -12.32 13.93
C GLU A 62 2.36 -11.70 13.11
N VAL A 63 2.03 -11.09 11.97
CA VAL A 63 2.98 -10.39 11.09
C VAL A 63 3.46 -9.09 11.72
N ASN A 64 2.57 -8.38 12.45
CA ASN A 64 2.96 -7.16 13.16
C ASN A 64 4.09 -7.39 14.19
N ALA A 65 4.14 -8.56 14.82
CA ALA A 65 5.23 -8.93 15.71
C ALA A 65 6.58 -9.00 14.96
N PHE A 66 6.60 -9.62 13.77
CA PHE A 66 7.80 -9.67 12.91
C PHE A 66 8.20 -8.28 12.40
N GLN A 67 7.24 -7.45 12.00
CA GLN A 67 7.47 -6.07 11.58
C GLN A 67 8.11 -5.26 12.71
N THR A 68 7.55 -5.35 13.91
CA THR A 68 8.09 -4.66 15.09
C THR A 68 9.53 -5.07 15.37
N PHE A 69 9.80 -6.37 15.39
CA PHE A 69 11.15 -6.89 15.60
C PHE A 69 12.13 -6.42 14.53
N TYR A 70 11.79 -6.62 13.25
CA TYR A 70 12.66 -6.30 12.12
C TYR A 70 12.96 -4.80 12.05
N LEU A 71 11.92 -3.95 12.07
CA LEU A 71 12.08 -2.51 11.91
C LEU A 71 12.83 -1.88 13.10
N SER A 72 12.61 -2.36 14.33
CA SER A 72 13.38 -1.93 15.50
C SER A 72 14.86 -2.32 15.42
N LYS A 73 15.18 -3.43 14.76
CA LYS A 73 16.58 -3.85 14.55
C LYS A 73 17.27 -3.08 13.43
N VAL A 74 16.55 -2.83 12.33
CA VAL A 74 17.09 -2.08 11.17
C VAL A 74 17.28 -0.60 11.51
N PHE A 75 16.36 -0.03 12.27
CA PHE A 75 16.37 1.39 12.66
C PHE A 75 16.58 1.51 14.17
N ASN A 76 17.83 1.35 14.61
CA ASN A 76 18.17 1.48 16.03
C ASN A 76 17.79 2.88 16.55
N GLY A 77 17.00 2.91 17.64
CA GLY A 77 16.47 4.14 18.22
C GLY A 77 15.21 4.70 17.51
N ALA A 78 14.64 4.00 16.52
CA ALA A 78 13.36 4.39 15.94
C ALA A 78 12.23 4.28 16.98
N ILE A 79 11.30 5.23 16.91
CA ILE A 79 10.09 5.23 17.74
C ILE A 79 9.06 4.33 17.04
N VAL A 80 8.82 3.14 17.62
CA VAL A 80 7.83 2.18 17.13
C VAL A 80 6.65 2.17 18.09
N LYS A 81 5.47 2.55 17.60
CA LYS A 81 4.19 2.49 18.29
C LYS A 81 3.35 1.35 17.75
N GLY A 82 2.39 0.86 18.53
CA GLY A 82 1.52 -0.26 18.17
C GLY A 82 0.04 -0.01 18.46
N TYR A 83 -0.75 -1.07 18.36
CA TYR A 83 -2.20 -0.98 18.58
C TYR A 83 -2.56 -0.53 20.02
N LYS A 84 -1.71 -0.85 21.00
CA LYS A 84 -1.90 -0.40 22.39
C LYS A 84 -1.87 1.13 22.44
N ASP A 85 -0.89 1.75 21.82
CA ASP A 85 -0.76 3.22 21.78
C ASP A 85 -1.99 3.86 21.11
N LEU A 86 -2.44 3.29 19.98
CA LEU A 86 -3.68 3.74 19.32
C LEU A 86 -4.91 3.59 20.21
N SER A 87 -5.00 2.54 21.04
CA SER A 87 -6.14 2.31 21.93
C SER A 87 -6.14 3.22 23.15
N GLU A 88 -4.98 3.66 23.61
CA GLU A 88 -4.81 4.53 24.77
C GLU A 88 -4.83 6.02 24.39
N GLU A 89 -4.15 6.39 23.30
CA GLU A 89 -4.00 7.77 22.83
C GLU A 89 -5.05 8.20 21.78
N GLY A 90 -5.82 7.23 21.25
CA GLY A 90 -6.77 7.51 20.18
C GLY A 90 -6.08 7.96 18.89
N LEU A 91 -6.70 8.90 18.16
CA LEU A 91 -6.17 9.42 16.90
C LEU A 91 -4.99 10.36 17.09
N ASP A 92 -4.76 10.85 18.31
CA ASP A 92 -3.63 11.74 18.63
C ASP A 92 -2.29 11.07 18.38
N VAL A 93 -2.26 9.72 18.44
CA VAL A 93 -1.07 8.92 18.07
C VAL A 93 -0.53 9.23 16.68
N LEU A 94 -1.38 9.69 15.73
CA LEU A 94 -0.95 10.06 14.37
C LEU A 94 -0.24 11.41 14.33
N GLU A 95 -0.57 12.31 15.25
CA GLU A 95 0.09 13.61 15.39
C GLU A 95 1.40 13.51 16.15
N ASP A 96 1.52 12.50 17.00
CA ASP A 96 2.69 12.22 17.81
C ASP A 96 3.95 11.91 16.99
N LYS A 97 5.08 11.97 17.65
CA LYS A 97 6.36 11.55 17.08
C LYS A 97 6.45 10.03 17.06
N TYR A 98 6.44 9.46 15.85
CA TYR A 98 6.78 8.06 15.61
C TYR A 98 7.50 7.89 14.25
N ASP A 99 8.26 6.83 14.14
CA ASP A 99 8.84 6.40 12.86
C ASP A 99 7.97 5.32 12.22
N PHE A 100 7.46 4.39 13.03
CA PHE A 100 6.57 3.32 12.62
C PHE A 100 5.40 3.18 13.59
N LEU A 101 4.19 3.09 13.03
CA LEU A 101 2.95 2.75 13.73
C LEU A 101 2.45 1.40 13.18
N ILE A 102 2.60 0.33 13.97
CA ILE A 102 2.33 -1.04 13.53
C ILE A 102 0.99 -1.49 14.09
N LEU A 103 0.03 -1.73 13.22
CA LEU A 103 -1.36 -1.95 13.58
C LEU A 103 -1.91 -3.21 12.92
N PRO A 104 -2.87 -3.90 13.57
CA PRO A 104 -3.63 -4.95 12.92
C PRO A 104 -4.47 -4.38 11.77
N GLY A 105 -4.67 -5.18 10.72
CA GLY A 105 -5.30 -4.75 9.48
C GLY A 105 -6.68 -4.11 9.66
N TRP A 106 -7.47 -4.59 10.63
CA TRP A 106 -8.80 -4.00 10.93
C TRP A 106 -8.75 -2.58 11.45
N ALA A 107 -7.61 -2.11 11.96
CA ALA A 107 -7.47 -0.74 12.46
C ALA A 107 -7.42 0.32 11.34
N ILE A 108 -7.45 -0.08 10.08
CA ILE A 108 -7.46 0.86 8.93
C ILE A 108 -8.67 1.81 8.98
N ASP A 109 -9.81 1.36 9.50
CA ASP A 109 -11.03 2.16 9.62
C ASP A 109 -10.91 3.29 10.66
N LYS A 110 -9.91 3.23 11.53
CA LYS A 110 -9.60 4.27 12.53
C LYS A 110 -8.77 5.41 11.94
N LEU A 111 -8.23 5.27 10.73
CA LEU A 111 -7.47 6.34 10.11
C LEU A 111 -8.39 7.53 9.78
N PRO A 112 -8.02 8.77 10.18
CA PRO A 112 -8.82 9.95 9.91
C PRO A 112 -8.97 10.20 8.40
N LYS A 113 -10.06 10.87 8.02
CA LYS A 113 -10.26 11.31 6.64
C LYS A 113 -9.12 12.21 6.19
N ALA A 114 -8.64 12.00 4.97
CA ALA A 114 -7.60 12.80 4.32
C ALA A 114 -6.34 13.01 5.19
N SER A 115 -5.92 11.96 5.94
CA SER A 115 -4.74 12.00 6.82
C SER A 115 -3.49 11.41 6.18
N VAL A 116 -3.63 10.47 5.24
CA VAL A 116 -2.54 9.71 4.64
C VAL A 116 -2.09 10.32 3.32
N ASP A 117 -0.77 10.49 3.13
CA ASP A 117 -0.19 11.04 1.89
C ASP A 117 0.00 9.98 0.81
N ALA A 118 0.27 8.74 1.21
CA ALA A 118 0.42 7.63 0.27
C ALA A 118 0.00 6.29 0.88
N PHE A 119 -0.73 5.49 0.09
CA PHE A 119 -0.97 4.08 0.38
C PHE A 119 -0.12 3.19 -0.52
N ILE A 120 0.28 2.05 0.03
CA ILE A 120 1.07 1.03 -0.66
C ILE A 120 0.43 -0.33 -0.38
N ASN A 121 0.24 -1.11 -1.43
CA ASN A 121 -0.10 -2.51 -1.33
C ASN A 121 0.65 -3.30 -2.42
N VAL A 122 1.45 -4.25 -1.98
CA VAL A 122 2.19 -5.13 -2.87
C VAL A 122 1.84 -6.58 -2.57
N ARG A 123 1.03 -7.19 -3.44
CA ARG A 123 0.68 -8.62 -3.46
C ARG A 123 -0.16 -9.15 -2.30
N SER A 124 -0.68 -8.32 -1.40
CA SER A 124 -1.53 -8.81 -0.31
C SER A 124 -3.03 -8.72 -0.62
N MET A 125 -3.50 -7.68 -1.29
CA MET A 125 -4.92 -7.53 -1.64
C MET A 125 -5.43 -8.65 -2.56
N MET A 126 -4.56 -9.21 -3.39
CA MET A 126 -4.92 -10.35 -4.24
C MET A 126 -5.26 -11.63 -3.47
N GLU A 127 -5.04 -11.67 -2.17
CA GLU A 127 -5.31 -12.81 -1.28
C GLU A 127 -6.53 -12.58 -0.39
N MET A 128 -7.14 -11.40 -0.47
CA MET A 128 -8.27 -11.00 0.37
C MET A 128 -9.61 -11.45 -0.23
N SER A 129 -10.59 -11.69 0.63
CA SER A 129 -11.98 -11.88 0.23
C SER A 129 -12.56 -10.58 -0.34
N LYS A 130 -13.70 -10.70 -1.02
CA LYS A 130 -14.41 -9.54 -1.57
C LYS A 130 -14.79 -8.54 -0.48
N GLU A 131 -15.30 -9.04 0.64
CA GLU A 131 -15.73 -8.23 1.80
C GLU A 131 -14.55 -7.46 2.40
N ASN A 132 -13.39 -8.13 2.52
CA ASN A 132 -12.17 -7.48 3.00
C ASN A 132 -11.70 -6.41 2.01
N LEU A 133 -11.73 -6.67 0.71
CA LEU A 133 -11.40 -5.65 -0.30
C LEU A 133 -12.32 -4.43 -0.19
N GLU A 134 -13.64 -4.62 -0.07
CA GLU A 134 -14.60 -3.53 0.11
C GLU A 134 -14.30 -2.71 1.37
N PHE A 135 -13.98 -3.38 2.48
CA PHE A 135 -13.60 -2.74 3.73
C PHE A 135 -12.33 -1.89 3.59
N TYR A 136 -11.26 -2.48 3.05
CA TYR A 136 -9.99 -1.76 2.86
C TYR A 136 -10.12 -0.60 1.89
N PHE A 137 -10.79 -0.78 0.76
CA PHE A 137 -10.95 0.28 -0.23
C PHE A 137 -11.77 1.46 0.30
N LYS A 138 -12.83 1.20 1.06
CA LYS A 138 -13.61 2.25 1.72
C LYS A 138 -12.72 3.10 2.63
N ALA A 139 -11.88 2.46 3.44
CA ALA A 139 -10.99 3.15 4.36
C ALA A 139 -9.88 3.91 3.61
N ILE A 140 -9.22 3.29 2.62
CA ILE A 140 -8.18 3.92 1.79
C ILE A 140 -8.74 5.16 1.09
N GLN A 141 -9.88 5.04 0.43
CA GLN A 141 -10.51 6.14 -0.31
C GLN A 141 -10.94 7.30 0.59
N SER A 142 -11.27 7.01 1.85
CA SER A 142 -11.62 8.02 2.85
C SER A 142 -10.39 8.72 3.45
N SER A 143 -9.35 7.95 3.79
CA SER A 143 -8.20 8.46 4.55
C SER A 143 -7.07 9.00 3.66
N LEU A 144 -7.04 8.66 2.37
CA LEU A 144 -6.06 9.22 1.44
C LEU A 144 -6.38 10.68 1.14
N LYS A 145 -5.38 11.54 1.25
CA LYS A 145 -5.47 12.96 0.88
C LYS A 145 -5.76 13.12 -0.62
N ILE A 146 -6.42 14.20 -0.99
CA ILE A 146 -6.45 14.65 -2.38
C ILE A 146 -5.00 14.90 -2.85
N GLU A 147 -4.67 14.51 -4.08
CA GLU A 147 -3.31 14.46 -4.65
C GLU A 147 -2.38 13.43 -3.96
N GLY A 148 -2.87 12.69 -2.97
CA GLY A 148 -2.19 11.52 -2.41
C GLY A 148 -2.12 10.37 -3.41
N THR A 149 -1.20 9.43 -3.21
CA THR A 149 -0.94 8.33 -4.15
C THR A 149 -1.30 6.98 -3.57
N PHE A 150 -1.75 6.05 -4.42
CA PHE A 150 -1.93 4.66 -4.07
C PHE A 150 -1.15 3.77 -5.05
N SER A 151 -0.12 3.09 -4.55
CA SER A 151 0.62 2.06 -5.28
C SER A 151 -0.02 0.70 -5.02
N CYS A 152 -0.74 0.17 -6.00
CA CYS A 152 -1.48 -1.09 -5.91
C CYS A 152 -0.90 -2.09 -6.92
N PHE A 153 -0.06 -3.04 -6.45
CA PHE A 153 0.65 -4.01 -7.27
C PHE A 153 0.12 -5.43 -6.95
N ASN A 154 -0.76 -5.94 -7.78
CA ASN A 154 -1.43 -7.22 -7.54
C ASN A 154 -1.57 -8.05 -8.81
N ARG A 155 -1.86 -9.35 -8.67
CA ARG A 155 -2.15 -10.20 -9.83
C ARG A 155 -3.41 -9.72 -10.53
N TYR A 156 -3.43 -9.90 -11.86
CA TYR A 156 -4.65 -9.68 -12.63
C TYR A 156 -5.78 -10.58 -12.17
N ILE A 157 -5.45 -11.85 -11.91
CA ILE A 157 -6.39 -12.88 -11.46
C ILE A 157 -5.66 -13.78 -10.46
N LYS A 158 -6.30 -14.08 -9.33
CA LYS A 158 -5.84 -15.07 -8.36
C LYS A 158 -7.03 -15.83 -7.77
N PRO A 159 -7.05 -17.18 -7.83
CA PRO A 159 -8.00 -17.96 -7.07
C PRO A 159 -7.81 -17.76 -5.56
N VAL A 160 -8.90 -17.50 -4.83
CA VAL A 160 -8.92 -17.37 -3.38
C VAL A 160 -10.12 -18.16 -2.86
N GLY A 161 -9.87 -19.34 -2.30
CA GLY A 161 -10.97 -20.25 -1.95
C GLY A 161 -11.85 -20.58 -3.15
N ASN A 162 -13.14 -20.28 -3.06
CA ASN A 162 -14.13 -20.59 -4.09
C ASN A 162 -14.41 -19.43 -5.06
N PHE A 163 -13.62 -18.34 -5.04
CA PHE A 163 -13.81 -17.23 -5.95
C PHE A 163 -12.50 -16.81 -6.63
N GLU A 164 -12.63 -16.06 -7.74
CA GLU A 164 -11.49 -15.43 -8.39
C GLU A 164 -11.35 -13.99 -7.93
N ASN A 165 -10.25 -13.69 -7.23
CA ASN A 165 -9.87 -12.32 -6.95
C ASN A 165 -9.30 -11.70 -8.25
N ARG A 166 -9.99 -10.67 -8.76
CA ARG A 166 -9.67 -10.02 -10.02
C ARG A 166 -9.42 -8.54 -9.80
N LEU A 167 -8.27 -8.07 -10.24
CA LEU A 167 -7.85 -6.68 -10.10
C LEU A 167 -8.83 -5.68 -10.76
N ASP A 168 -9.41 -6.07 -11.90
CA ASP A 168 -10.39 -5.26 -12.64
C ASP A 168 -11.76 -5.15 -11.96
N LEU A 169 -11.97 -5.92 -10.88
CA LEU A 169 -13.17 -5.88 -10.04
C LEU A 169 -12.92 -5.24 -8.67
N TYR A 170 -11.74 -4.71 -8.42
CA TYR A 170 -11.47 -4.01 -7.17
C TYR A 170 -12.40 -2.81 -7.01
N PRO A 171 -12.89 -2.53 -5.79
CA PRO A 171 -13.95 -1.56 -5.54
C PRO A 171 -13.43 -0.11 -5.49
N PHE A 172 -12.66 0.27 -6.52
CA PHE A 172 -12.28 1.64 -6.74
C PHE A 172 -13.52 2.49 -7.07
N ASP A 173 -13.59 3.71 -6.54
CA ASP A 173 -14.51 4.74 -7.05
C ASP A 173 -13.96 5.41 -8.31
N ASP A 174 -14.58 6.49 -8.78
CA ASP A 174 -14.19 7.16 -10.03
C ASP A 174 -13.17 8.30 -9.82
N ASP A 175 -12.83 8.63 -8.55
CA ASP A 175 -11.97 9.76 -8.20
C ASP A 175 -10.47 9.41 -8.26
N TRP A 176 -10.05 8.70 -9.32
CA TRP A 176 -8.66 8.30 -9.51
C TRP A 176 -8.10 8.72 -10.85
N GLN A 177 -6.87 9.23 -10.83
CA GLN A 177 -6.02 9.42 -12.00
C GLN A 177 -4.96 8.33 -12.06
N ILE A 178 -4.81 7.69 -13.20
CA ILE A 178 -3.73 6.71 -13.42
C ILE A 178 -2.44 7.48 -13.73
N LEU A 179 -1.44 7.34 -12.87
CA LEU A 179 -0.08 7.83 -13.10
C LEU A 179 0.78 6.77 -13.80
N MET A 180 0.59 5.49 -13.42
CA MET A 180 1.29 4.35 -14.02
C MET A 180 0.34 3.15 -14.10
N SER A 181 0.38 2.44 -15.21
CA SER A 181 -0.39 1.20 -15.44
C SER A 181 0.40 0.28 -16.36
N GLN A 182 1.04 -0.74 -15.79
CA GLN A 182 1.89 -1.67 -16.56
C GLN A 182 1.97 -3.04 -15.90
N ALA A 183 2.35 -4.06 -16.67
CA ALA A 183 2.77 -5.34 -16.11
C ALA A 183 4.13 -5.19 -15.42
N SER A 184 4.34 -5.94 -14.34
CA SER A 184 5.65 -5.98 -13.68
C SER A 184 6.70 -6.63 -14.60
N VAL A 185 7.87 -6.00 -14.67
CA VAL A 185 9.02 -6.51 -15.45
C VAL A 185 9.48 -7.89 -14.96
N PHE A 186 9.49 -8.09 -13.62
CA PHE A 186 9.94 -9.35 -13.02
C PHE A 186 8.85 -10.42 -12.92
N GLN A 187 7.60 -10.01 -12.87
CA GLN A 187 6.43 -10.88 -12.67
C GLN A 187 5.28 -10.42 -13.58
N PRO A 188 5.26 -10.78 -14.86
CA PRO A 188 4.28 -10.25 -15.83
C PRO A 188 2.81 -10.51 -15.45
N HIS A 189 2.53 -11.48 -14.57
CA HIS A 189 1.20 -11.74 -14.02
C HIS A 189 0.77 -10.76 -12.91
N ILE A 190 1.69 -9.90 -12.45
CA ILE A 190 1.41 -8.77 -11.55
C ILE A 190 1.20 -7.51 -12.38
N HIS A 191 0.11 -6.83 -12.16
CA HIS A 191 -0.10 -5.48 -12.68
C HIS A 191 0.28 -4.44 -11.63
N GLN A 192 0.96 -3.40 -12.08
CA GLN A 192 1.42 -2.29 -11.25
C GLN A 192 0.60 -1.05 -11.57
N PHE A 193 -0.28 -0.67 -10.66
CA PHE A 193 -0.95 0.62 -10.68
C PHE A 193 -0.25 1.58 -9.72
N ILE A 194 0.04 2.79 -10.19
CA ILE A 194 0.23 3.96 -9.33
C ILE A 194 -0.87 4.94 -9.70
N LEU A 195 -1.68 5.26 -8.70
CA LEU A 195 -2.89 6.04 -8.82
C LEU A 195 -2.78 7.29 -7.96
N GLN A 196 -3.40 8.37 -8.38
CA GLN A 196 -3.50 9.61 -7.61
C GLN A 196 -4.96 9.92 -7.29
N ARG A 197 -5.23 10.26 -6.04
CA ARG A 197 -6.57 10.65 -5.60
C ARG A 197 -6.93 12.03 -6.13
N LYS A 198 -8.11 12.17 -6.69
CA LYS A 198 -8.62 13.44 -7.20
C LYS A 198 -9.90 13.87 -6.47
N ALA A 199 -10.14 15.17 -6.41
CA ALA A 199 -11.42 15.67 -5.97
C ALA A 199 -12.38 15.72 -7.17
N ASN A 200 -13.55 15.08 -7.03
CA ASN A 200 -14.65 15.16 -8.02
C ASN A 200 -14.23 14.92 -9.48
N ASN A 201 -13.65 13.76 -9.74
CA ASN A 201 -13.18 13.39 -11.07
C ASN A 201 -14.33 12.84 -11.94
N SER A 202 -15.47 13.55 -11.96
CA SER A 202 -16.74 13.16 -12.62
C SER A 202 -16.65 12.92 -14.14
N GLY A 203 -15.50 13.14 -14.75
CA GLY A 203 -15.20 12.82 -16.15
C GLY A 203 -14.22 11.68 -16.35
N SER A 204 -13.79 11.01 -15.27
CA SER A 204 -12.81 9.94 -15.40
C SER A 204 -13.49 8.65 -15.86
N ASN A 205 -13.01 8.08 -16.95
CA ASN A 205 -13.34 6.72 -17.36
C ASN A 205 -12.48 5.69 -16.59
N PHE A 206 -12.20 5.94 -15.29
CA PHE A 206 -11.27 5.11 -14.54
C PHE A 206 -11.74 3.64 -14.48
N ARG A 207 -12.99 3.40 -14.09
CA ARG A 207 -13.55 2.03 -14.06
C ARG A 207 -13.54 1.34 -15.42
N GLN A 208 -13.72 2.09 -16.52
CA GLN A 208 -13.60 1.54 -17.86
C GLN A 208 -12.16 1.16 -18.18
N LYS A 209 -11.19 2.01 -17.86
CA LYS A 209 -9.75 1.73 -18.01
C LYS A 209 -9.32 0.51 -17.18
N LEU A 210 -9.83 0.39 -15.96
CA LEU A 210 -9.57 -0.77 -15.09
C LEU A 210 -10.08 -2.07 -15.73
N ARG A 211 -11.33 -2.09 -16.25
CA ARG A 211 -11.88 -3.23 -17.00
C ARG A 211 -11.08 -3.57 -18.25
N ASP A 212 -10.58 -2.56 -18.96
CA ASP A 212 -9.78 -2.78 -20.17
C ASP A 212 -8.40 -3.39 -19.87
N VAL A 213 -7.82 -3.08 -18.74
CA VAL A 213 -6.61 -3.76 -18.24
C VAL A 213 -6.87 -5.25 -18.03
N GLY A 214 -7.96 -5.62 -17.35
CA GLY A 214 -8.36 -7.01 -17.16
C GLY A 214 -8.60 -7.75 -18.48
N LYS A 215 -9.30 -7.12 -19.43
CA LYS A 215 -9.56 -7.70 -20.77
C LYS A 215 -8.27 -7.93 -21.57
N LYS A 216 -7.32 -7.00 -21.54
CA LYS A 216 -6.04 -7.16 -22.23
C LYS A 216 -5.26 -8.35 -21.69
N PHE A 217 -5.24 -8.51 -20.36
CA PHE A 217 -4.56 -9.64 -19.72
C PHE A 217 -5.21 -10.97 -20.13
N ILE A 218 -6.54 -11.09 -20.07
CA ILE A 218 -7.26 -12.31 -20.45
C ILE A 218 -7.00 -12.67 -21.93
N ARG A 219 -6.89 -11.69 -22.82
CA ARG A 219 -6.54 -11.93 -24.23
C ARG A 219 -5.11 -12.40 -24.42
N SER A 220 -4.17 -11.99 -23.57
CA SER A 220 -2.77 -12.43 -23.63
C SER A 220 -2.55 -13.87 -23.15
N LEU A 221 -3.54 -14.46 -22.47
CA LEU A 221 -3.52 -15.86 -22.01
C LEU A 221 -4.07 -16.85 -23.04
N LYS A 222 -4.70 -16.36 -24.12
CA LYS A 222 -5.20 -17.16 -25.25
C LYS A 222 -4.20 -17.18 -26.40
#